data_f6d09ba6ee345f836c80db355f579a17
#
_entry.id   f6d09ba6ee345f836c80db355f579a17
#
_cell.length_a   1.000
_cell.length_b   1.000
_cell.length_c   1.000
_cell.angle_alpha   90.00
_cell.angle_beta   90.00
_cell.angle_gamma   90.00
#
_symmetry.space_group_name_H-M   'P 1'
#
loop_
_entity.id
_entity.type
_entity.pdbx_description
1 polymer ?
#
loop_
_entity_poly.entity_id
_entity_poly.type
_entity_poly.pdbx_seq_one_letter_code
_entity_poly.pdbx_strand_id
1 'polypeptide(L)'
;MRSDRIKIGADKAPHRSLLRAAGFSDEEMKRPMIGIVTSQNDIIPGHVHLDKIVQGAKSGVLLAGGTPVIFPTIGICDGISMGHEGMKYSLPTRELIADSIECMVKAHSFDGLVLVPNCDKIVPGMLMAALRLNIPAVVVSGGPMLAGKYRGSSISLSTMFEAVGAYNANKISEEDLLEMESSACPTCGSCSGMFTANSMNCLTEVLGLGLPGNGTIPAVYSDRIRLAKDAGMAIMKLVEKDIKPRDIVTEKTIKNALTVDMALGCSTNSVLHLTAIANEAKIELNLDIINEVSSKTPNLCKLAPAGENHIEDLYFAGGIQAVMNELSKKDLLNLDCITATTKTLGENIKEAHVINYDVIKPIENPYSLTGGIQVLRGNLAVDGAVVKKSAVLPEMMKHEGPAKVYDSEEDAIAAIWGGKIQSGDVIIIRYEGPKGGPGMREMLSPTSAIAGMGLDKSVALITDGRFSGATRGASIGHVSPEAAVGGNIALIKDGDRISIDIEKGKLEINVSEEELESRRKAWKEPEPKITDGYLGRYSKLVSSASQGAIFK
;
A
#
# COMPACT_ATOMS: atom_id res chain seq x y z
N MET A 1 10.19 -8.56 -32.12
CA MET A 1 9.33 -8.82 -30.93
C MET A 1 9.99 -9.86 -30.03
N ARG A 2 9.78 -9.81 -28.72
CA ARG A 2 10.29 -10.86 -27.79
C ARG A 2 9.64 -12.20 -28.05
N SER A 3 8.34 -12.19 -28.36
CA SER A 3 7.55 -13.39 -28.69
C SER A 3 7.98 -14.09 -29.98
N ASP A 4 8.82 -13.49 -30.82
CA ASP A 4 9.38 -14.15 -32.00
C ASP A 4 10.20 -15.38 -31.65
N ARG A 5 10.75 -15.45 -30.42
CA ARG A 5 11.49 -16.61 -29.90
C ARG A 5 10.67 -17.91 -29.89
N ILE A 6 9.35 -17.81 -29.87
CA ILE A 6 8.43 -18.95 -29.86
C ILE A 6 7.55 -19.04 -31.12
N LYS A 7 7.64 -18.03 -32.00
CA LYS A 7 6.76 -17.92 -33.19
C LYS A 7 7.49 -18.07 -34.53
N ILE A 8 8.74 -17.60 -34.64
CA ILE A 8 9.44 -17.49 -35.94
C ILE A 8 10.53 -18.55 -36.09
N GLY A 9 10.61 -19.13 -37.28
CA GLY A 9 11.60 -20.15 -37.66
C GLY A 9 10.98 -21.56 -37.76
N ALA A 10 11.62 -22.42 -38.56
CA ALA A 10 11.17 -23.82 -38.72
C ALA A 10 11.32 -24.62 -37.43
N ASP A 11 12.36 -24.34 -36.64
CA ASP A 11 12.64 -24.92 -35.33
C ASP A 11 11.57 -24.59 -34.27
N LYS A 12 10.73 -23.57 -34.52
CA LYS A 12 9.62 -23.17 -33.65
C LYS A 12 8.27 -23.80 -34.06
N ALA A 13 8.23 -24.71 -35.06
CA ALA A 13 7.03 -25.42 -35.42
C ALA A 13 6.35 -26.16 -34.25
N PRO A 14 7.09 -26.84 -33.32
CA PRO A 14 6.48 -27.44 -32.13
C PRO A 14 5.80 -26.41 -31.22
N HIS A 15 6.39 -25.25 -31.00
CA HIS A 15 5.81 -24.16 -30.21
C HIS A 15 4.51 -23.65 -30.82
N ARG A 16 4.51 -23.38 -32.13
CA ARG A 16 3.30 -22.96 -32.86
C ARG A 16 2.21 -24.01 -32.83
N SER A 17 2.56 -25.31 -32.85
CA SER A 17 1.58 -26.38 -32.69
C SER A 17 0.86 -26.32 -31.35
N LEU A 18 1.60 -26.02 -30.27
CA LEU A 18 1.02 -25.82 -28.92
C LEU A 18 0.16 -24.56 -28.85
N LEU A 19 0.60 -23.46 -29.48
CA LEU A 19 -0.20 -22.24 -29.56
C LEU A 19 -1.52 -22.48 -30.32
N ARG A 20 -1.51 -23.26 -31.45
CA ARG A 20 -2.72 -23.67 -32.15
C ARG A 20 -3.63 -24.56 -31.30
N ALA A 21 -3.06 -25.48 -30.51
CA ALA A 21 -3.82 -26.28 -29.57
C ALA A 21 -4.52 -25.43 -28.48
N ALA A 22 -3.93 -24.28 -28.13
CA ALA A 22 -4.53 -23.28 -27.25
C ALA A 22 -5.51 -22.33 -27.97
N GLY A 23 -5.76 -22.54 -29.28
CA GLY A 23 -6.74 -21.79 -30.07
C GLY A 23 -6.20 -20.55 -30.80
N PHE A 24 -4.88 -20.31 -30.81
CA PHE A 24 -4.31 -19.15 -31.53
C PHE A 24 -4.33 -19.38 -33.04
N SER A 25 -4.88 -18.41 -33.78
CA SER A 25 -4.85 -18.34 -35.23
C SER A 25 -3.50 -17.88 -35.77
N ASP A 26 -3.27 -18.09 -37.07
CA ASP A 26 -2.06 -17.61 -37.72
C ASP A 26 -1.93 -16.08 -37.69
N GLU A 27 -3.06 -15.36 -37.76
CA GLU A 27 -3.10 -13.91 -37.69
C GLU A 27 -2.71 -13.40 -36.27
N GLU A 28 -3.20 -14.06 -35.22
CA GLU A 28 -2.83 -13.73 -33.84
C GLU A 28 -1.34 -13.98 -33.57
N MET A 29 -0.78 -15.05 -34.13
CA MET A 29 0.64 -15.36 -33.98
C MET A 29 1.58 -14.36 -34.69
N LYS A 30 1.10 -13.56 -35.65
CA LYS A 30 1.88 -12.49 -36.30
C LYS A 30 1.98 -11.23 -35.47
N ARG A 31 1.09 -11.04 -34.51
CA ARG A 31 0.95 -9.81 -33.70
C ARG A 31 1.80 -9.86 -32.43
N PRO A 32 2.08 -8.71 -31.79
CA PRO A 32 2.66 -8.69 -30.46
C PRO A 32 1.79 -9.43 -29.44
N MET A 33 2.42 -10.30 -28.64
CA MET A 33 1.74 -11.05 -27.57
C MET A 33 1.76 -10.25 -26.27
N ILE A 34 0.59 -9.82 -25.80
CA ILE A 34 0.44 -9.01 -24.59
C ILE A 34 -0.12 -9.87 -23.46
N GLY A 35 0.68 -10.05 -22.42
CA GLY A 35 0.22 -10.71 -21.20
C GLY A 35 -0.74 -9.79 -20.42
N ILE A 36 -1.94 -10.27 -20.13
CA ILE A 36 -2.88 -9.62 -19.21
C ILE A 36 -2.84 -10.39 -17.90
N VAL A 37 -2.20 -9.82 -16.90
CA VAL A 37 -2.02 -10.44 -15.59
C VAL A 37 -3.15 -10.02 -14.68
N THR A 38 -3.86 -10.99 -14.09
CA THR A 38 -4.97 -10.70 -13.17
C THR A 38 -4.83 -11.45 -11.87
N SER A 39 -5.30 -10.83 -10.79
CA SER A 39 -5.47 -11.46 -9.48
C SER A 39 -6.94 -11.74 -9.14
N GLN A 40 -7.80 -11.85 -10.17
CA GLN A 40 -9.22 -12.16 -10.01
C GLN A 40 -9.40 -13.42 -9.16
N ASN A 41 -10.32 -13.35 -8.23
CA ASN A 41 -10.80 -14.46 -7.41
C ASN A 41 -12.16 -14.09 -6.78
N ASP A 42 -12.85 -15.08 -6.22
CA ASP A 42 -14.21 -14.93 -5.70
C ASP A 42 -14.24 -14.59 -4.18
N ILE A 43 -13.08 -14.43 -3.53
CA ILE A 43 -12.98 -14.20 -2.08
C ILE A 43 -12.84 -12.71 -1.77
N ILE A 44 -12.04 -11.98 -2.54
CA ILE A 44 -11.64 -10.61 -2.23
C ILE A 44 -12.64 -9.63 -2.86
N PRO A 45 -13.33 -8.79 -2.09
CA PRO A 45 -14.29 -7.80 -2.64
C PRO A 45 -13.69 -6.91 -3.74
N GLY A 46 -12.40 -6.57 -3.62
CA GLY A 46 -11.66 -5.81 -4.62
C GLY A 46 -11.32 -6.58 -5.89
N HIS A 47 -11.55 -7.91 -5.94
CA HIS A 47 -11.10 -8.78 -7.03
C HIS A 47 -12.22 -9.53 -7.75
N VAL A 48 -13.41 -9.65 -7.15
CA VAL A 48 -14.54 -10.40 -7.72
C VAL A 48 -14.98 -9.89 -9.10
N HIS A 49 -14.70 -8.64 -9.43
CA HIS A 49 -15.08 -7.97 -10.68
C HIS A 49 -13.91 -7.78 -11.67
N LEU A 50 -12.69 -8.23 -11.33
CA LEU A 50 -11.51 -8.02 -12.18
C LEU A 50 -11.62 -8.72 -13.54
N ASP A 51 -12.44 -9.75 -13.65
CA ASP A 51 -12.80 -10.37 -14.93
C ASP A 51 -13.32 -9.35 -15.95
N LYS A 52 -14.18 -8.40 -15.52
CA LYS A 52 -14.71 -7.32 -16.36
C LYS A 52 -13.63 -6.33 -16.80
N ILE A 53 -12.73 -6.00 -15.88
CA ILE A 53 -11.57 -5.13 -16.17
C ILE A 53 -10.65 -5.81 -17.18
N VAL A 54 -10.36 -7.10 -16.98
CA VAL A 54 -9.57 -7.93 -17.90
C VAL A 54 -10.21 -7.96 -19.30
N GLN A 55 -11.52 -8.12 -19.41
CA GLN A 55 -12.22 -8.10 -20.72
C GLN A 55 -12.14 -6.71 -21.38
N GLY A 56 -12.21 -5.63 -20.57
CA GLY A 56 -11.94 -4.28 -21.06
C GLY A 56 -10.55 -4.14 -21.65
N ALA A 57 -9.51 -4.52 -20.90
CA ALA A 57 -8.12 -4.49 -21.33
C ALA A 57 -7.88 -5.36 -22.57
N LYS A 58 -8.43 -6.59 -22.58
CA LYS A 58 -8.41 -7.49 -23.75
C LYS A 58 -8.97 -6.84 -25.01
N SER A 59 -10.12 -6.19 -24.87
CA SER A 59 -10.75 -5.47 -25.98
C SER A 59 -9.86 -4.34 -26.50
N GLY A 60 -9.22 -3.58 -25.61
CA GLY A 60 -8.27 -2.51 -25.97
C GLY A 60 -7.05 -3.03 -26.73
N VAL A 61 -6.45 -4.14 -26.29
CA VAL A 61 -5.31 -4.79 -26.97
C VAL A 61 -5.71 -5.24 -28.37
N LEU A 62 -6.88 -5.89 -28.51
CA LEU A 62 -7.40 -6.34 -29.82
C LEU A 62 -7.65 -5.16 -30.76
N LEU A 63 -8.28 -4.09 -30.28
CA LEU A 63 -8.53 -2.87 -31.06
C LEU A 63 -7.24 -2.24 -31.59
N ALA A 64 -6.16 -2.32 -30.81
CA ALA A 64 -4.85 -1.77 -31.19
C ALA A 64 -3.96 -2.78 -31.93
N GLY A 65 -4.48 -3.96 -32.34
CA GLY A 65 -3.79 -4.92 -33.19
C GLY A 65 -2.83 -5.86 -32.46
N GLY A 66 -2.94 -6.02 -31.14
CA GLY A 66 -2.19 -6.99 -30.36
C GLY A 66 -2.94 -8.32 -30.16
N THR A 67 -2.24 -9.31 -29.62
CA THR A 67 -2.80 -10.61 -29.22
C THR A 67 -2.77 -10.71 -27.69
N PRO A 68 -3.91 -10.57 -27.00
CA PRO A 68 -3.99 -10.64 -25.55
C PRO A 68 -3.96 -12.07 -25.05
N VAL A 69 -3.14 -12.34 -24.02
CA VAL A 69 -3.03 -13.65 -23.35
C VAL A 69 -3.20 -13.45 -21.85
N ILE A 70 -4.28 -14.01 -21.29
CA ILE A 70 -4.63 -13.84 -19.88
C ILE A 70 -3.96 -14.95 -19.05
N PHE A 71 -3.35 -14.56 -17.92
CA PHE A 71 -2.90 -15.50 -16.91
C PHE A 71 -3.06 -14.93 -15.50
N PRO A 72 -3.33 -15.78 -14.48
CA PRO A 72 -3.57 -15.32 -13.11
C PRO A 72 -2.28 -15.24 -12.27
N THR A 73 -2.36 -14.45 -11.22
CA THR A 73 -1.55 -14.57 -10.01
C THR A 73 -2.46 -14.59 -8.78
N ILE A 74 -1.90 -14.80 -7.60
CA ILE A 74 -2.67 -14.86 -6.35
C ILE A 74 -2.97 -13.47 -5.79
N GLY A 75 -3.88 -13.42 -4.82
CA GLY A 75 -4.14 -12.26 -3.97
C GLY A 75 -4.66 -12.68 -2.60
N ILE A 76 -4.37 -11.88 -1.58
CA ILE A 76 -4.91 -12.01 -0.22
C ILE A 76 -5.66 -10.73 0.13
N CYS A 77 -6.82 -10.86 0.80
CA CYS A 77 -7.55 -9.75 1.36
C CYS A 77 -7.05 -9.44 2.77
N ASP A 78 -6.41 -8.31 2.96
CA ASP A 78 -5.94 -7.87 4.28
C ASP A 78 -7.11 -7.73 5.27
N GLY A 79 -8.25 -7.19 4.84
CA GLY A 79 -9.43 -7.04 5.69
C GLY A 79 -9.98 -8.37 6.24
N ILE A 80 -10.07 -9.41 5.38
CA ILE A 80 -10.51 -10.75 5.80
C ILE A 80 -9.45 -11.44 6.67
N SER A 81 -8.17 -11.17 6.42
CA SER A 81 -7.06 -11.77 7.18
C SER A 81 -6.74 -11.03 8.48
N MET A 82 -7.36 -9.87 8.74
CA MET A 82 -7.08 -9.03 9.89
C MET A 82 -7.43 -9.72 11.21
N GLY A 83 -6.55 -9.62 12.22
CA GLY A 83 -6.80 -10.12 13.57
C GLY A 83 -6.64 -11.64 13.75
N HIS A 84 -6.10 -12.35 12.75
CA HIS A 84 -5.76 -13.77 12.89
C HIS A 84 -4.47 -14.13 12.15
N GLU A 85 -4.02 -15.38 12.24
CA GLU A 85 -2.73 -15.84 11.67
C GLU A 85 -2.60 -15.64 10.15
N GLY A 86 -3.71 -15.59 9.42
CA GLY A 86 -3.74 -15.34 7.98
C GLY A 86 -3.07 -14.02 7.57
N MET A 87 -3.07 -13.03 8.47
CA MET A 87 -2.45 -11.73 8.19
C MET A 87 -0.92 -11.79 8.02
N LYS A 88 -0.28 -12.83 8.57
CA LYS A 88 1.16 -13.08 8.38
C LYS A 88 1.52 -13.40 6.93
N TYR A 89 0.55 -13.90 6.14
CA TYR A 89 0.75 -14.23 4.72
C TYR A 89 0.59 -13.04 3.79
N SER A 90 -0.07 -11.95 4.22
CA SER A 90 -0.40 -10.82 3.35
C SER A 90 0.84 -10.19 2.71
N LEU A 91 1.75 -9.58 3.50
CA LEU A 91 2.95 -8.94 2.95
C LEU A 91 3.88 -9.91 2.19
N PRO A 92 4.14 -11.14 2.67
CA PRO A 92 4.97 -12.08 1.94
C PRO A 92 4.48 -12.40 0.53
N THR A 93 3.16 -12.37 0.28
CA THR A 93 2.62 -12.60 -1.08
C THR A 93 2.99 -11.52 -2.08
N ARG A 94 3.40 -10.31 -1.65
CA ARG A 94 3.94 -9.28 -2.54
C ARG A 94 5.14 -9.81 -3.34
N GLU A 95 6.06 -10.52 -2.67
CA GLU A 95 7.23 -11.16 -3.30
C GLU A 95 6.78 -12.32 -4.21
N LEU A 96 5.90 -13.19 -3.71
CA LEU A 96 5.41 -14.35 -4.47
C LEU A 96 4.65 -13.92 -5.74
N ILE A 97 3.89 -12.84 -5.70
CA ILE A 97 3.22 -12.26 -6.86
C ILE A 97 4.26 -11.82 -7.89
N ALA A 98 5.28 -11.05 -7.46
CA ALA A 98 6.34 -10.60 -8.35
C ALA A 98 7.08 -11.79 -8.99
N ASP A 99 7.44 -12.80 -8.21
CA ASP A 99 8.13 -14.01 -8.67
C ASP A 99 7.28 -14.82 -9.65
N SER A 100 5.98 -15.03 -9.34
CA SER A 100 5.09 -15.80 -10.21
C SER A 100 4.90 -15.14 -11.59
N ILE A 101 4.77 -13.82 -11.61
CA ILE A 101 4.65 -13.05 -12.87
C ILE A 101 5.97 -13.12 -13.65
N GLU A 102 7.11 -12.96 -12.97
CA GLU A 102 8.42 -13.08 -13.60
C GLU A 102 8.59 -14.43 -14.29
N CYS A 103 8.27 -15.54 -13.59
CA CYS A 103 8.37 -16.89 -14.13
C CYS A 103 7.50 -17.06 -15.39
N MET A 104 6.24 -16.64 -15.32
CA MET A 104 5.30 -16.74 -16.45
C MET A 104 5.79 -15.93 -17.66
N VAL A 105 6.20 -14.69 -17.44
CA VAL A 105 6.58 -13.78 -18.52
C VAL A 105 7.89 -14.20 -19.20
N LYS A 106 8.89 -14.63 -18.43
CA LYS A 106 10.16 -15.09 -18.98
C LYS A 106 10.00 -16.39 -19.75
N ALA A 107 9.21 -17.33 -19.22
CA ALA A 107 8.97 -18.63 -19.86
C ALA A 107 8.21 -18.51 -21.20
N HIS A 108 7.23 -17.60 -21.30
CA HIS A 108 6.34 -17.46 -22.47
C HIS A 108 6.66 -16.28 -23.39
N SER A 109 7.71 -15.47 -23.06
CA SER A 109 8.27 -14.43 -23.95
C SER A 109 7.29 -13.36 -24.41
N PHE A 110 6.45 -12.81 -23.53
CA PHE A 110 5.53 -11.71 -23.86
C PHE A 110 6.26 -10.43 -24.32
N ASP A 111 5.62 -9.67 -25.20
CA ASP A 111 6.12 -8.41 -25.74
C ASP A 111 5.80 -7.20 -24.84
N GLY A 112 4.70 -7.28 -24.10
CA GLY A 112 4.26 -6.28 -23.12
C GLY A 112 3.25 -6.84 -22.15
N LEU A 113 2.93 -6.07 -21.11
CA LEU A 113 2.04 -6.48 -20.01
C LEU A 113 0.96 -5.44 -19.73
N VAL A 114 -0.28 -5.88 -19.54
CA VAL A 114 -1.32 -5.15 -18.83
C VAL A 114 -1.50 -5.83 -17.48
N LEU A 115 -1.24 -5.11 -16.40
CA LEU A 115 -1.34 -5.60 -15.03
C LEU A 115 -2.65 -5.14 -14.43
N VAL A 116 -3.46 -6.09 -13.96
CA VAL A 116 -4.82 -5.85 -13.44
C VAL A 116 -4.88 -6.24 -11.96
N PRO A 117 -4.27 -5.45 -11.07
CA PRO A 117 -4.34 -5.64 -9.63
C PRO A 117 -5.54 -4.94 -9.01
N ASN A 118 -5.73 -5.24 -7.73
CA ASN A 118 -6.36 -4.38 -6.74
C ASN A 118 -5.85 -4.79 -5.35
N CYS A 119 -6.24 -4.10 -4.29
CA CYS A 119 -5.84 -4.39 -2.91
C CYS A 119 -4.34 -4.22 -2.58
N ASP A 120 -4.05 -4.36 -1.28
CA ASP A 120 -2.90 -3.79 -0.58
C ASP A 120 -1.54 -4.27 -1.05
N LYS A 121 -1.36 -5.58 -1.25
CA LYS A 121 -0.05 -6.17 -1.56
C LYS A 121 0.08 -6.58 -3.02
N ILE A 122 -1.06 -6.71 -3.72
CA ILE A 122 -1.11 -7.10 -5.12
C ILE A 122 -0.63 -5.96 -6.02
N VAL A 123 -1.07 -4.73 -5.75
CA VAL A 123 -0.64 -3.55 -6.51
C VAL A 123 0.88 -3.40 -6.46
N PRO A 124 1.53 -3.31 -5.29
CA PRO A 124 2.99 -3.21 -5.25
C PRO A 124 3.70 -4.46 -5.79
N GLY A 125 3.16 -5.67 -5.58
CA GLY A 125 3.73 -6.89 -6.15
C GLY A 125 3.77 -6.89 -7.67
N MET A 126 2.70 -6.43 -8.32
CA MET A 126 2.66 -6.28 -9.78
C MET A 126 3.57 -5.16 -10.28
N LEU A 127 3.68 -4.04 -9.55
CA LEU A 127 4.64 -2.97 -9.88
C LEU A 127 6.09 -3.46 -9.79
N MET A 128 6.41 -4.23 -8.75
CA MET A 128 7.72 -4.87 -8.60
C MET A 128 8.02 -5.79 -9.78
N ALA A 129 7.06 -6.64 -10.18
CA ALA A 129 7.20 -7.52 -11.35
C ALA A 129 7.46 -6.72 -12.64
N ALA A 130 6.71 -5.65 -12.89
CA ALA A 130 6.89 -4.80 -14.07
C ALA A 130 8.30 -4.21 -14.14
N LEU A 131 8.79 -3.68 -13.01
CA LEU A 131 10.12 -3.09 -12.91
C LEU A 131 11.24 -4.13 -13.01
N ARG A 132 11.09 -5.29 -12.39
CA ARG A 132 12.04 -6.39 -12.45
C ARG A 132 12.19 -6.93 -13.87
N LEU A 133 11.07 -7.15 -14.56
CA LEU A 133 11.03 -7.63 -15.95
C LEU A 133 11.52 -6.58 -16.95
N ASN A 134 11.19 -5.33 -16.70
CA ASN A 134 11.54 -4.16 -17.52
C ASN A 134 11.21 -4.36 -19.02
N ILE A 135 10.01 -4.83 -19.29
CA ILE A 135 9.38 -4.84 -20.63
C ILE A 135 8.18 -3.88 -20.59
N PRO A 136 7.73 -3.36 -21.75
CA PRO A 136 6.60 -2.43 -21.76
C PRO A 136 5.45 -2.93 -20.89
N ALA A 137 4.94 -2.07 -20.00
CA ALA A 137 3.88 -2.44 -19.07
C ALA A 137 3.00 -1.23 -18.72
N VAL A 138 1.72 -1.49 -18.50
CA VAL A 138 0.74 -0.54 -17.99
C VAL A 138 -0.10 -1.22 -16.91
N VAL A 139 -0.51 -0.43 -15.91
CA VAL A 139 -1.35 -0.92 -14.82
C VAL A 139 -2.75 -0.32 -14.94
N VAL A 140 -3.76 -1.13 -14.76
CA VAL A 140 -5.15 -0.70 -14.59
C VAL A 140 -5.75 -1.44 -13.41
N SER A 141 -5.95 -0.74 -12.29
CA SER A 141 -6.50 -1.32 -11.07
C SER A 141 -8.01 -1.53 -11.14
N GLY A 142 -8.54 -2.38 -10.27
CA GLY A 142 -9.98 -2.64 -10.17
C GLY A 142 -10.79 -1.44 -9.67
N GLY A 143 -10.17 -0.49 -8.98
CA GLY A 143 -10.80 0.70 -8.41
C GLY A 143 -11.39 0.49 -7.02
N PRO A 144 -11.72 1.60 -6.31
CA PRO A 144 -12.30 1.58 -4.98
C PRO A 144 -13.78 1.22 -5.00
N MET A 145 -14.27 0.62 -3.90
CA MET A 145 -15.71 0.52 -3.63
C MET A 145 -16.28 1.88 -3.24
N LEU A 146 -17.60 2.02 -3.33
CA LEU A 146 -18.32 3.16 -2.78
C LEU A 146 -18.34 3.09 -1.24
N ALA A 147 -18.45 4.24 -0.57
CA ALA A 147 -18.66 4.27 0.86
C ALA A 147 -20.07 3.77 1.21
N GLY A 148 -20.20 3.06 2.32
CA GLY A 148 -21.48 2.67 2.89
C GLY A 148 -22.22 3.86 3.51
N LYS A 149 -23.49 3.67 3.85
CA LYS A 149 -24.32 4.65 4.53
C LYS A 149 -25.02 4.03 5.74
N TYR A 150 -24.91 4.70 6.87
CA TYR A 150 -25.60 4.35 8.10
C TYR A 150 -26.19 5.62 8.73
N ARG A 151 -27.52 5.67 8.87
CA ARG A 151 -28.26 6.81 9.44
C ARG A 151 -27.83 8.19 8.87
N GLY A 152 -27.58 8.23 7.55
CA GLY A 152 -27.19 9.45 6.83
C GLY A 152 -25.69 9.74 6.82
N SER A 153 -24.89 9.10 7.65
CA SER A 153 -23.42 9.23 7.67
C SER A 153 -22.75 8.22 6.75
N SER A 154 -21.62 8.61 6.15
CA SER A 154 -20.76 7.69 5.39
C SER A 154 -20.02 6.77 6.36
N ILE A 155 -19.99 5.48 6.03
CA ILE A 155 -19.26 4.46 6.79
C ILE A 155 -18.40 3.60 5.87
N SER A 156 -17.41 2.94 6.44
CA SER A 156 -16.49 2.07 5.71
C SER A 156 -16.05 0.90 6.58
N LEU A 157 -15.19 0.02 6.05
CA LEU A 157 -14.64 -1.10 6.81
C LEU A 157 -13.95 -0.63 8.11
N SER A 158 -13.25 0.51 8.13
CA SER A 158 -12.65 1.03 9.37
C SER A 158 -13.68 1.35 10.44
N THR A 159 -14.85 1.87 10.03
CA THR A 159 -15.97 2.13 10.93
C THR A 159 -16.49 0.84 11.59
N MET A 160 -16.46 -0.29 10.85
CA MET A 160 -16.85 -1.59 11.40
C MET A 160 -15.89 -2.08 12.50
N PHE A 161 -14.58 -1.91 12.30
CA PHE A 161 -13.61 -2.26 13.36
C PHE A 161 -13.81 -1.41 14.63
N GLU A 162 -14.12 -0.12 14.46
CA GLU A 162 -14.45 0.77 15.58
C GLU A 162 -15.79 0.39 16.24
N ALA A 163 -16.79 0.00 15.44
CA ALA A 163 -18.10 -0.45 15.92
C ALA A 163 -18.00 -1.71 16.77
N VAL A 164 -17.12 -2.66 16.42
CA VAL A 164 -16.84 -3.83 17.27
C VAL A 164 -16.29 -3.39 18.64
N GLY A 165 -15.37 -2.42 18.66
CA GLY A 165 -14.87 -1.85 19.93
C GLY A 165 -15.97 -1.17 20.75
N ALA A 166 -16.84 -0.41 20.09
CA ALA A 166 -17.97 0.27 20.74
C ALA A 166 -19.01 -0.73 21.27
N TYR A 167 -19.28 -1.82 20.54
CA TYR A 167 -20.17 -2.90 20.97
C TYR A 167 -19.62 -3.61 22.22
N ASN A 168 -18.33 -3.98 22.22
CA ASN A 168 -17.69 -4.60 23.37
C ASN A 168 -17.65 -3.67 24.61
N ALA A 169 -17.68 -2.36 24.39
CA ALA A 169 -17.79 -1.35 25.44
C ALA A 169 -19.26 -1.02 25.82
N ASN A 170 -20.25 -1.76 25.30
CA ASN A 170 -21.71 -1.55 25.51
C ASN A 170 -22.18 -0.13 25.12
N LYS A 171 -21.56 0.49 24.10
CA LYS A 171 -21.93 1.84 23.59
C LYS A 171 -22.94 1.78 22.45
N ILE A 172 -23.02 0.66 21.73
CA ILE A 172 -24.00 0.38 20.67
C ILE A 172 -24.67 -0.97 20.88
N SER A 173 -25.85 -1.16 20.32
CA SER A 173 -26.59 -2.43 20.40
C SER A 173 -26.11 -3.44 19.35
N GLU A 174 -26.49 -4.70 19.49
CA GLU A 174 -26.28 -5.74 18.48
C GLU A 174 -27.02 -5.42 17.18
N GLU A 175 -28.23 -4.83 17.29
CA GLU A 175 -29.02 -4.41 16.13
C GLU A 175 -28.30 -3.31 15.33
N ASP A 176 -27.73 -2.29 16.03
CA ASP A 176 -26.91 -1.25 15.37
C ASP A 176 -25.71 -1.87 14.66
N LEU A 177 -25.01 -2.82 15.30
CA LEU A 177 -23.84 -3.49 14.70
C LEU A 177 -24.21 -4.26 13.43
N LEU A 178 -25.31 -5.01 13.43
CA LEU A 178 -25.81 -5.77 12.27
C LEU A 178 -26.26 -4.86 11.13
N GLU A 179 -26.92 -3.73 11.45
CA GLU A 179 -27.32 -2.73 10.43
C GLU A 179 -26.09 -2.11 9.78
N MET A 180 -25.06 -1.75 10.55
CA MET A 180 -23.80 -1.24 10.04
C MET A 180 -23.07 -2.29 9.19
N GLU A 181 -22.97 -3.53 9.64
CA GLU A 181 -22.33 -4.64 8.92
C GLU A 181 -22.92 -4.82 7.52
N SER A 182 -24.23 -4.79 7.40
CA SER A 182 -24.93 -4.99 6.11
C SER A 182 -24.73 -3.83 5.11
N SER A 183 -24.32 -2.65 5.59
CA SER A 183 -24.25 -1.43 4.78
C SER A 183 -22.85 -0.87 4.57
N ALA A 184 -21.85 -1.30 5.36
CA ALA A 184 -20.51 -0.69 5.36
C ALA A 184 -19.71 -0.88 4.05
N CYS A 185 -19.92 -2.00 3.35
CA CYS A 185 -19.22 -2.36 2.12
C CYS A 185 -20.23 -2.65 0.99
N PRO A 186 -20.85 -1.62 0.38
CA PRO A 186 -22.02 -1.79 -0.47
C PRO A 186 -21.72 -2.30 -1.88
N THR A 187 -20.47 -2.25 -2.34
CA THR A 187 -20.07 -2.63 -3.71
C THR A 187 -18.78 -3.42 -3.73
N CYS A 188 -18.48 -4.05 -4.88
CA CYS A 188 -17.13 -4.54 -5.16
C CYS A 188 -16.14 -3.36 -5.26
N GLY A 189 -14.85 -3.65 -5.14
CA GLY A 189 -13.76 -2.68 -5.19
C GLY A 189 -12.80 -2.83 -4.00
N SER A 190 -11.66 -2.14 -4.02
CA SER A 190 -10.82 -1.96 -2.85
C SER A 190 -11.54 -1.12 -1.80
N CYS A 191 -10.99 -1.02 -0.58
CA CYS A 191 -11.60 -0.22 0.48
C CYS A 191 -11.96 1.20 0.02
N SER A 192 -13.03 1.81 0.59
CA SER A 192 -13.47 3.15 0.17
C SER A 192 -12.62 4.31 0.70
N GLY A 193 -11.82 4.10 1.77
CA GLY A 193 -10.95 5.13 2.36
C GLY A 193 -9.53 5.16 1.76
N MET A 194 -8.72 6.13 2.20
CA MET A 194 -7.28 6.23 1.84
C MET A 194 -6.45 5.27 2.68
N PHE A 195 -6.75 3.98 2.51
CA PHE A 195 -6.02 2.86 3.09
C PHE A 195 -4.93 2.40 2.10
N THR A 196 -4.25 1.30 2.38
CA THR A 196 -3.08 0.89 1.61
C THR A 196 -3.40 0.63 0.13
N ALA A 197 -4.51 -0.06 -0.17
CA ALA A 197 -4.90 -0.35 -1.56
C ALA A 197 -5.03 0.93 -2.40
N ASN A 198 -5.81 1.89 -1.92
CA ASN A 198 -6.04 3.15 -2.64
C ASN A 198 -4.81 4.05 -2.64
N SER A 199 -4.01 4.05 -1.56
CA SER A 199 -2.70 4.70 -1.57
C SER A 199 -1.86 4.21 -2.75
N MET A 200 -1.71 2.89 -2.90
CA MET A 200 -0.90 2.33 -3.98
C MET A 200 -1.54 2.50 -5.36
N ASN A 201 -2.88 2.44 -5.48
CA ASN A 201 -3.58 2.72 -6.73
C ASN A 201 -3.38 4.17 -7.20
N CYS A 202 -3.44 5.14 -6.27
CA CYS A 202 -3.16 6.55 -6.55
C CYS A 202 -1.69 6.76 -6.92
N LEU A 203 -0.76 6.18 -6.14
CA LEU A 203 0.67 6.31 -6.40
C LEU A 203 1.11 5.61 -7.70
N THR A 204 0.42 4.57 -8.15
CA THR A 204 0.64 3.94 -9.46
C THR A 204 0.39 4.92 -10.62
N GLU A 205 -0.64 5.77 -10.48
CA GLU A 205 -0.93 6.85 -11.43
C GLU A 205 0.17 7.92 -11.42
N VAL A 206 0.61 8.33 -10.22
CA VAL A 206 1.69 9.32 -10.05
C VAL A 206 3.04 8.82 -10.56
N LEU A 207 3.37 7.54 -10.30
CA LEU A 207 4.57 6.88 -10.86
C LEU A 207 4.56 6.82 -12.39
N GLY A 208 3.42 7.10 -13.02
CA GLY A 208 3.25 7.10 -14.47
C GLY A 208 2.99 5.73 -15.09
N LEU A 209 2.85 4.65 -14.31
CA LEU A 209 2.54 3.31 -14.81
C LEU A 209 1.03 3.06 -14.95
N GLY A 210 0.18 3.84 -14.28
CA GLY A 210 -1.27 3.89 -14.44
C GLY A 210 -1.69 5.07 -15.31
N LEU A 211 -2.81 4.94 -16.03
CA LEU A 211 -3.41 6.05 -16.77
C LEU A 211 -4.14 7.02 -15.83
N PRO A 212 -4.38 8.29 -16.23
CA PRO A 212 -5.20 9.23 -15.48
C PRO A 212 -6.55 8.65 -15.05
N GLY A 213 -6.87 8.76 -13.76
CA GLY A 213 -8.06 8.16 -13.15
C GLY A 213 -7.86 6.75 -12.58
N ASN A 214 -6.69 6.15 -12.74
CA ASN A 214 -6.41 4.82 -12.21
C ASN A 214 -6.65 4.72 -10.70
N GLY A 215 -6.25 5.75 -9.95
CA GLY A 215 -6.33 5.74 -8.49
C GLY A 215 -7.73 5.93 -7.93
N THR A 216 -8.63 6.62 -8.64
CA THR A 216 -9.84 7.17 -8.02
C THR A 216 -11.16 6.78 -8.66
N ILE A 217 -11.22 6.40 -9.95
CA ILE A 217 -12.48 5.98 -10.58
C ILE A 217 -13.07 4.80 -9.80
N PRO A 218 -14.32 4.88 -9.29
CA PRO A 218 -14.93 3.76 -8.57
C PRO A 218 -15.06 2.49 -9.42
N ALA A 219 -14.95 1.33 -8.76
CA ALA A 219 -14.98 0.01 -9.40
C ALA A 219 -16.24 -0.26 -10.23
N VAL A 220 -17.38 0.27 -9.77
CA VAL A 220 -18.71 0.04 -10.37
C VAL A 220 -19.06 1.01 -11.49
N TYR A 221 -18.22 2.01 -11.76
CA TYR A 221 -18.51 3.01 -12.80
C TYR A 221 -18.06 2.53 -14.19
N SER A 222 -18.83 2.89 -15.22
CA SER A 222 -18.51 2.58 -16.61
C SER A 222 -17.15 3.14 -17.06
N ASP A 223 -16.72 4.24 -16.43
CA ASP A 223 -15.42 4.87 -16.67
C ASP A 223 -14.26 3.92 -16.36
N ARG A 224 -14.43 3.03 -15.36
CA ARG A 224 -13.43 2.00 -15.04
C ARG A 224 -13.22 1.01 -16.20
N ILE A 225 -14.29 0.63 -16.90
CA ILE A 225 -14.19 -0.24 -18.07
C ILE A 225 -13.59 0.50 -19.27
N ARG A 226 -13.91 1.81 -19.45
CA ARG A 226 -13.27 2.63 -20.50
C ARG A 226 -11.77 2.75 -20.24
N LEU A 227 -11.37 3.05 -18.99
CA LEU A 227 -9.96 3.11 -18.60
C LEU A 227 -9.23 1.78 -18.89
N ALA A 228 -9.87 0.64 -18.65
CA ALA A 228 -9.29 -0.67 -18.96
C ALA A 228 -9.04 -0.85 -20.47
N LYS A 229 -9.98 -0.41 -21.31
CA LYS A 229 -9.78 -0.42 -22.78
C LYS A 229 -8.64 0.50 -23.19
N ASP A 230 -8.59 1.70 -22.63
CA ASP A 230 -7.53 2.67 -22.90
C ASP A 230 -6.15 2.11 -22.47
N ALA A 231 -6.06 1.41 -21.34
CA ALA A 231 -4.84 0.73 -20.93
C ALA A 231 -4.42 -0.37 -21.93
N GLY A 232 -5.39 -1.15 -22.45
CA GLY A 232 -5.14 -2.12 -23.51
C GLY A 232 -4.65 -1.50 -24.82
N MET A 233 -5.09 -0.29 -25.15
CA MET A 233 -4.56 0.45 -26.32
C MET A 233 -3.21 1.11 -26.00
N ALA A 234 -3.00 1.58 -24.80
CA ALA A 234 -1.75 2.24 -24.37
C ALA A 234 -0.57 1.28 -24.39
N ILE A 235 -0.74 0.02 -23.94
CA ILE A 235 0.36 -0.95 -23.96
C ILE A 235 0.90 -1.19 -25.37
N MET A 236 0.05 -1.15 -26.39
CA MET A 236 0.51 -1.32 -27.78
C MET A 236 1.40 -0.18 -28.22
N LYS A 237 1.10 1.08 -27.82
CA LYS A 237 1.96 2.25 -28.07
C LYS A 237 3.29 2.16 -27.32
N LEU A 238 3.26 1.64 -26.06
CA LEU A 238 4.48 1.42 -25.30
C LEU A 238 5.39 0.37 -25.94
N VAL A 239 4.80 -0.72 -26.46
CA VAL A 239 5.52 -1.77 -27.20
C VAL A 239 6.13 -1.21 -28.50
N GLU A 240 5.37 -0.43 -29.26
CA GLU A 240 5.82 0.21 -30.51
C GLU A 240 7.00 1.16 -30.27
N LYS A 241 6.93 1.95 -29.19
CA LYS A 241 7.97 2.94 -28.83
C LYS A 241 9.09 2.36 -27.96
N ASP A 242 9.03 1.09 -27.60
CA ASP A 242 9.93 0.39 -26.66
C ASP A 242 10.11 1.13 -25.31
N ILE A 243 9.05 1.79 -24.82
CA ILE A 243 9.04 2.47 -23.53
C ILE A 243 8.80 1.43 -22.41
N LYS A 244 9.74 1.34 -21.47
CA LYS A 244 9.77 0.34 -20.42
C LYS A 244 9.49 0.95 -19.04
N PRO A 245 9.10 0.15 -18.04
CA PRO A 245 8.82 0.65 -16.70
C PRO A 245 9.95 1.45 -16.05
N ARG A 246 11.23 1.11 -16.29
CA ARG A 246 12.37 1.87 -15.75
C ARG A 246 12.68 3.16 -16.51
N ASP A 247 12.10 3.35 -17.70
CA ASP A 247 12.14 4.64 -18.40
C ASP A 247 11.12 5.61 -17.79
N ILE A 248 10.04 5.07 -17.23
CA ILE A 248 8.95 5.80 -16.56
C ILE A 248 9.26 6.04 -15.09
N VAL A 249 9.63 4.96 -14.35
CA VAL A 249 9.94 5.03 -12.93
C VAL A 249 11.40 5.37 -12.71
N THR A 250 11.65 6.62 -12.39
CA THR A 250 12.96 7.24 -12.17
C THR A 250 13.01 7.86 -10.77
N GLU A 251 14.17 8.36 -10.34
CA GLU A 251 14.29 9.13 -9.09
C GLU A 251 13.31 10.30 -9.03
N LYS A 252 13.07 10.98 -10.16
CA LYS A 252 12.11 12.08 -10.26
C LYS A 252 10.68 11.62 -10.00
N THR A 253 10.26 10.50 -10.58
CA THR A 253 8.90 9.96 -10.39
C THR A 253 8.70 9.37 -9.01
N ILE A 254 9.74 8.80 -8.39
CA ILE A 254 9.69 8.40 -6.97
C ILE A 254 9.50 9.62 -6.08
N LYS A 255 10.20 10.72 -6.31
CA LYS A 255 9.99 11.99 -5.57
C LYS A 255 8.58 12.54 -5.79
N ASN A 256 8.05 12.50 -7.02
CA ASN A 256 6.66 12.87 -7.30
C ASN A 256 5.68 12.00 -6.51
N ALA A 257 5.90 10.67 -6.48
CA ALA A 257 5.07 9.75 -5.72
C ALA A 257 5.10 10.07 -4.21
N LEU A 258 6.28 10.31 -3.63
CA LEU A 258 6.40 10.74 -2.24
C LEU A 258 5.70 12.08 -1.97
N THR A 259 5.80 13.04 -2.89
CA THR A 259 5.13 14.34 -2.76
C THR A 259 3.61 14.17 -2.73
N VAL A 260 3.04 13.40 -3.64
CA VAL A 260 1.58 13.14 -3.64
C VAL A 260 1.16 12.29 -2.45
N ASP A 261 1.97 11.32 -2.02
CA ASP A 261 1.78 10.52 -0.81
C ASP A 261 1.61 11.41 0.44
N MET A 262 2.49 12.43 0.57
CA MET A 262 2.44 13.42 1.65
C MET A 262 1.21 14.32 1.57
N ALA A 263 0.85 14.77 0.37
CA ALA A 263 -0.29 15.65 0.14
C ALA A 263 -1.64 14.97 0.40
N LEU A 264 -1.76 13.69 0.07
CA LEU A 264 -2.95 12.87 0.32
C LEU A 264 -3.05 12.38 1.78
N GLY A 265 -1.93 12.24 2.49
CA GLY A 265 -1.88 11.57 3.78
C GLY A 265 -2.20 10.08 3.64
N CYS A 266 -1.48 9.39 2.78
CA CYS A 266 -1.66 7.97 2.48
C CYS A 266 -1.38 7.04 3.69
N SER A 267 -1.46 5.74 3.48
CA SER A 267 -1.10 4.72 4.47
C SER A 267 0.42 4.70 4.71
N THR A 268 0.87 4.47 5.95
CA THR A 268 2.28 4.24 6.27
C THR A 268 2.91 3.08 5.47
N ASN A 269 2.08 2.14 4.99
CA ASN A 269 2.52 1.05 4.13
C ASN A 269 3.07 1.54 2.77
N SER A 270 2.69 2.74 2.31
CA SER A 270 3.26 3.34 1.08
C SER A 270 4.77 3.50 1.17
N VAL A 271 5.29 3.87 2.35
CA VAL A 271 6.73 3.96 2.60
C VAL A 271 7.43 2.62 2.33
N LEU A 272 6.88 1.53 2.90
CA LEU A 272 7.41 0.18 2.71
C LEU A 272 7.36 -0.24 1.24
N HIS A 273 6.25 0.04 0.57
CA HIS A 273 6.03 -0.40 -0.81
C HIS A 273 6.80 0.44 -1.82
N LEU A 274 6.89 1.77 -1.63
CA LEU A 274 7.71 2.63 -2.50
C LEU A 274 9.20 2.28 -2.38
N THR A 275 9.68 1.92 -1.18
CA THR A 275 11.06 1.43 -0.99
C THR A 275 11.30 0.13 -1.77
N ALA A 276 10.36 -0.82 -1.72
CA ALA A 276 10.46 -2.07 -2.49
C ALA A 276 10.41 -1.82 -4.01
N ILE A 277 9.53 -0.94 -4.46
CA ILE A 277 9.38 -0.54 -5.87
C ILE A 277 10.66 0.15 -6.38
N ALA A 278 11.20 1.08 -5.59
CA ALA A 278 12.46 1.77 -5.92
C ALA A 278 13.62 0.77 -6.06
N ASN A 279 13.71 -0.23 -5.17
CA ASN A 279 14.72 -1.28 -5.27
C ASN A 279 14.62 -2.06 -6.60
N GLU A 280 13.42 -2.44 -7.04
CA GLU A 280 13.22 -3.10 -8.33
C GLU A 280 13.52 -2.18 -9.54
N ALA A 281 13.30 -0.88 -9.37
CA ALA A 281 13.69 0.13 -10.36
C ALA A 281 15.21 0.38 -10.36
N LYS A 282 15.98 -0.18 -9.42
CA LYS A 282 17.42 0.08 -9.19
C LYS A 282 17.69 1.51 -8.74
N ILE A 283 16.78 2.06 -7.94
CA ILE A 283 16.86 3.38 -7.33
C ILE A 283 17.06 3.21 -5.83
N GLU A 284 18.06 3.87 -5.27
CA GLU A 284 18.26 3.90 -3.83
C GLU A 284 17.27 4.89 -3.19
N LEU A 285 16.40 4.40 -2.31
CA LEU A 285 15.45 5.20 -1.56
C LEU A 285 15.77 5.09 -0.07
N ASN A 286 16.33 6.15 0.48
CA ASN A 286 16.61 6.33 1.90
C ASN A 286 15.39 6.93 2.61
N LEU A 287 15.08 6.46 3.82
CA LEU A 287 13.98 7.00 4.63
C LEU A 287 14.12 8.50 4.96
N ASP A 288 15.33 9.06 4.95
CA ASP A 288 15.55 10.49 5.22
C ASP A 288 14.97 11.37 4.10
N ILE A 289 14.94 10.89 2.85
CA ILE A 289 14.30 11.57 1.72
C ILE A 289 12.80 11.76 1.99
N ILE A 290 12.17 10.81 2.69
CA ILE A 290 10.76 10.87 3.04
C ILE A 290 10.50 12.07 3.95
N ASN A 291 11.33 12.29 4.97
CA ASN A 291 11.22 13.45 5.84
C ASN A 291 11.52 14.76 5.11
N GLU A 292 12.50 14.76 4.20
CA GLU A 292 12.79 15.92 3.36
C GLU A 292 11.57 16.32 2.52
N VAL A 293 10.95 15.36 1.83
CA VAL A 293 9.74 15.60 1.03
C VAL A 293 8.57 16.00 1.93
N SER A 294 8.34 15.31 3.05
CA SER A 294 7.28 15.62 4.00
C SER A 294 7.37 17.04 4.54
N SER A 295 8.58 17.53 4.85
CA SER A 295 8.79 18.88 5.38
C SER A 295 8.43 20.00 4.40
N LYS A 296 8.46 19.73 3.09
CA LYS A 296 8.22 20.70 2.00
C LYS A 296 6.85 20.57 1.36
N THR A 297 6.14 19.47 1.59
CA THR A 297 4.87 19.16 0.93
C THR A 297 3.70 19.44 1.86
N PRO A 298 2.76 20.33 1.51
CA PRO A 298 1.56 20.54 2.31
C PRO A 298 0.61 19.34 2.20
N ASN A 299 -0.13 19.05 3.30
CA ASN A 299 -1.22 18.08 3.27
C ASN A 299 -2.48 18.75 2.74
N LEU A 300 -2.97 18.30 1.58
CA LEU A 300 -4.10 18.89 0.86
C LEU A 300 -5.41 18.14 1.07
N CYS A 301 -5.37 16.88 1.51
CA CYS A 301 -6.55 16.04 1.64
C CYS A 301 -6.65 15.42 3.04
N LYS A 302 -7.88 15.34 3.56
CA LYS A 302 -8.23 14.55 4.75
C LYS A 302 -9.29 13.52 4.36
N LEU A 303 -8.82 12.37 3.94
CA LEU A 303 -9.67 11.23 3.57
C LEU A 303 -9.75 10.24 4.73
N ALA A 304 -10.82 9.44 4.81
CA ALA A 304 -10.96 8.40 5.83
C ALA A 304 -9.69 7.52 5.91
N PRO A 305 -9.11 7.26 7.09
CA PRO A 305 -9.64 7.50 8.44
C PRO A 305 -9.30 8.88 9.04
N ALA A 306 -8.50 9.73 8.35
CA ALA A 306 -8.07 11.04 8.86
C ALA A 306 -9.17 12.13 8.74
N GLY A 307 -10.23 11.88 7.99
CA GLY A 307 -11.40 12.74 7.78
C GLY A 307 -12.62 11.93 7.34
N GLU A 308 -13.69 12.64 6.94
CA GLU A 308 -14.97 12.05 6.58
C GLU A 308 -15.08 11.69 5.08
N ASN A 309 -14.24 12.30 4.23
CA ASN A 309 -14.28 12.08 2.78
C ASN A 309 -13.68 10.70 2.42
N HIS A 310 -14.21 10.09 1.36
CA HIS A 310 -13.77 8.83 0.81
C HIS A 310 -13.13 9.02 -0.59
N ILE A 311 -12.68 7.95 -1.21
CA ILE A 311 -12.01 8.02 -2.53
C ILE A 311 -12.99 8.46 -3.62
N GLU A 312 -14.27 8.12 -3.52
CA GLU A 312 -15.29 8.61 -4.46
C GLU A 312 -15.43 10.14 -4.40
N ASP A 313 -15.30 10.74 -3.20
CA ASP A 313 -15.32 12.20 -3.06
C ASP A 313 -14.10 12.83 -3.72
N LEU A 314 -12.93 12.20 -3.57
CA LEU A 314 -11.71 12.62 -4.26
C LEU A 314 -11.86 12.53 -5.78
N TYR A 315 -12.51 11.46 -6.31
CA TYR A 315 -12.79 11.32 -7.73
C TYR A 315 -13.63 12.50 -8.23
N PHE A 316 -14.73 12.83 -7.56
CA PHE A 316 -15.59 13.96 -7.93
C PHE A 316 -14.91 15.31 -7.73
N ALA A 317 -13.94 15.43 -6.84
CA ALA A 317 -13.16 16.64 -6.62
C ALA A 317 -12.10 16.91 -7.70
N GLY A 318 -11.90 15.99 -8.65
CA GLY A 318 -10.93 16.09 -9.74
C GLY A 318 -9.83 15.05 -9.72
N GLY A 319 -9.85 14.15 -8.73
CA GLY A 319 -8.94 13.01 -8.64
C GLY A 319 -7.47 13.36 -8.43
N ILE A 320 -6.60 12.40 -8.70
CA ILE A 320 -5.14 12.57 -8.53
C ILE A 320 -4.57 13.60 -9.49
N GLN A 321 -5.14 13.73 -10.67
CA GLN A 321 -4.71 14.76 -11.65
C GLN A 321 -4.88 16.17 -11.09
N ALA A 322 -5.99 16.45 -10.40
CA ALA A 322 -6.22 17.75 -9.77
C ALA A 322 -5.27 17.99 -8.58
N VAL A 323 -5.00 16.97 -7.76
CA VAL A 323 -4.01 17.08 -6.67
C VAL A 323 -2.61 17.38 -7.23
N MET A 324 -2.19 16.69 -8.29
CA MET A 324 -0.90 16.95 -8.94
C MET A 324 -0.84 18.33 -9.58
N ASN A 325 -1.92 18.78 -10.24
CA ASN A 325 -1.99 20.14 -10.79
C ASN A 325 -1.88 21.18 -9.66
N GLU A 326 -2.54 20.97 -8.52
CA GLU A 326 -2.47 21.87 -7.37
C GLU A 326 -1.04 21.97 -6.80
N LEU A 327 -0.35 20.81 -6.66
CA LEU A 327 1.04 20.76 -6.20
C LEU A 327 2.03 21.41 -7.19
N SER A 328 1.75 21.33 -8.48
CA SER A 328 2.60 21.92 -9.53
C SER A 328 2.67 23.45 -9.47
N LYS A 329 1.68 24.13 -8.87
CA LYS A 329 1.66 25.59 -8.71
C LYS A 329 2.80 26.12 -7.84
N LYS A 330 3.43 25.27 -7.03
CA LYS A 330 4.61 25.57 -6.18
C LYS A 330 5.86 24.78 -6.58
N ASP A 331 5.93 24.32 -7.82
CA ASP A 331 7.07 23.57 -8.38
C ASP A 331 7.47 22.34 -7.55
N LEU A 332 6.48 21.70 -6.89
CA LEU A 332 6.73 20.52 -6.04
C LEU A 332 6.84 19.21 -6.84
N LEU A 333 6.55 19.22 -8.14
CA LEU A 333 6.56 18.04 -8.99
C LEU A 333 7.51 18.20 -10.19
N ASN A 334 8.15 17.11 -10.59
CA ASN A 334 8.92 17.00 -11.82
C ASN A 334 7.97 16.70 -12.99
N LEU A 335 7.62 17.70 -13.78
CA LEU A 335 6.59 17.63 -14.82
C LEU A 335 7.09 17.01 -16.14
N ASP A 336 8.40 16.87 -16.33
CA ASP A 336 9.05 16.35 -17.53
C ASP A 336 9.10 14.81 -17.59
N CYS A 337 8.60 14.13 -16.54
CA CYS A 337 8.59 12.67 -16.47
C CYS A 337 7.64 12.06 -17.50
N ILE A 338 8.12 11.08 -18.29
CA ILE A 338 7.27 10.32 -19.22
C ILE A 338 6.36 9.37 -18.48
N THR A 339 5.19 9.08 -19.03
CA THR A 339 4.19 8.19 -18.43
C THR A 339 3.69 7.15 -19.42
N ALA A 340 2.88 6.19 -18.94
CA ALA A 340 2.23 5.17 -19.77
C ALA A 340 1.29 5.74 -20.85
N THR A 341 0.90 7.00 -20.75
CA THR A 341 0.18 7.69 -21.84
C THR A 341 1.07 8.03 -23.03
N THR A 342 2.39 7.83 -22.92
CA THR A 342 3.45 8.30 -23.84
C THR A 342 3.59 9.82 -23.90
N LYS A 343 2.99 10.53 -22.93
CA LYS A 343 3.11 11.97 -22.69
C LYS A 343 3.82 12.21 -21.37
N THR A 344 4.26 13.44 -21.15
CA THR A 344 4.82 13.84 -19.86
C THR A 344 3.73 14.01 -18.80
N LEU A 345 4.14 14.00 -17.53
CA LEU A 345 3.23 14.28 -16.41
C LEU A 345 2.59 15.66 -16.59
N GLY A 346 3.37 16.68 -16.94
CA GLY A 346 2.87 18.04 -17.16
C GLY A 346 1.81 18.12 -18.25
N GLU A 347 1.98 17.38 -19.36
CA GLU A 347 0.95 17.32 -20.41
C GLU A 347 -0.33 16.64 -19.93
N ASN A 348 -0.23 15.61 -19.07
CA ASN A 348 -1.39 14.90 -18.55
C ASN A 348 -2.22 15.77 -17.59
N ILE A 349 -1.57 16.55 -16.73
CA ILE A 349 -2.27 17.34 -15.69
C ILE A 349 -2.67 18.74 -16.14
N LYS A 350 -2.26 19.18 -17.34
CA LYS A 350 -2.42 20.56 -17.81
C LYS A 350 -3.86 21.12 -17.68
N GLU A 351 -4.85 20.32 -18.04
CA GLU A 351 -6.27 20.71 -18.02
C GLU A 351 -6.99 20.29 -16.72
N ALA A 352 -6.25 19.60 -15.80
CA ALA A 352 -6.85 19.17 -14.54
C ALA A 352 -6.99 20.36 -13.58
N HIS A 353 -8.09 20.39 -12.83
CA HIS A 353 -8.34 21.41 -11.82
C HIS A 353 -9.16 20.84 -10.66
N VAL A 354 -9.05 21.49 -9.52
CA VAL A 354 -9.86 21.13 -8.34
C VAL A 354 -11.31 21.58 -8.58
N ILE A 355 -12.23 20.63 -8.47
CA ILE A 355 -13.68 20.87 -8.61
C ILE A 355 -14.31 21.17 -7.24
N ASN A 356 -13.81 20.53 -6.18
CA ASN A 356 -14.30 20.71 -4.81
C ASN A 356 -13.14 20.96 -3.83
N TYR A 357 -13.04 22.20 -3.36
CA TYR A 357 -12.03 22.64 -2.40
C TYR A 357 -12.28 22.19 -0.95
N ASP A 358 -13.43 21.58 -0.65
CA ASP A 358 -13.66 20.95 0.65
C ASP A 358 -12.96 19.58 0.76
N VAL A 359 -12.73 18.93 -0.37
CA VAL A 359 -12.03 17.63 -0.46
C VAL A 359 -10.54 17.81 -0.74
N ILE A 360 -10.18 18.65 -1.73
CA ILE A 360 -8.79 18.98 -2.08
C ILE A 360 -8.56 20.44 -1.74
N LYS A 361 -7.85 20.74 -0.67
CA LYS A 361 -7.56 22.12 -0.26
C LYS A 361 -6.62 22.81 -1.26
N PRO A 362 -6.80 24.13 -1.48
CA PRO A 362 -5.85 24.91 -2.27
C PRO A 362 -4.50 24.92 -1.58
N ILE A 363 -3.44 24.93 -2.38
CA ILE A 363 -2.07 24.86 -1.87
C ILE A 363 -1.66 26.05 -1.00
N GLU A 364 -2.38 27.18 -1.13
CA GLU A 364 -2.21 28.38 -0.29
C GLU A 364 -2.88 28.24 1.08
N ASN A 365 -3.85 27.32 1.23
CA ASN A 365 -4.57 27.09 2.49
C ASN A 365 -4.76 25.59 2.77
N PRO A 366 -3.66 24.83 2.98
CA PRO A 366 -3.69 23.40 3.21
C PRO A 366 -4.19 23.05 4.61
N TYR A 367 -4.51 21.77 4.85
CA TYR A 367 -4.78 21.25 6.20
C TYR A 367 -3.54 21.31 7.10
N SER A 368 -2.34 21.13 6.53
CA SER A 368 -1.05 21.25 7.20
C SER A 368 0.00 21.73 6.19
N LEU A 369 0.96 22.53 6.67
CA LEU A 369 2.10 22.99 5.87
C LEU A 369 3.11 21.87 5.58
N THR A 370 3.00 20.73 6.27
CA THR A 370 3.88 19.57 6.13
C THR A 370 3.05 18.32 5.83
N GLY A 371 3.72 17.30 5.31
CA GLY A 371 3.10 16.07 4.83
C GLY A 371 2.40 15.24 5.88
N GLY A 372 1.55 14.33 5.41
CA GLY A 372 0.73 13.45 6.24
C GLY A 372 1.45 12.25 6.85
N ILE A 373 2.72 11.99 6.46
CA ILE A 373 3.55 10.89 6.97
C ILE A 373 4.85 11.46 7.53
N GLN A 374 5.33 10.89 8.65
CA GLN A 374 6.59 11.25 9.30
C GLN A 374 7.40 9.99 9.60
N VAL A 375 8.70 10.03 9.30
CA VAL A 375 9.68 9.04 9.79
C VAL A 375 10.25 9.52 11.11
N LEU A 376 10.25 8.65 12.10
CA LEU A 376 10.82 8.91 13.44
C LEU A 376 12.16 8.19 13.57
N ARG A 377 13.12 8.84 14.22
CA ARG A 377 14.42 8.27 14.55
C ARG A 377 14.75 8.52 16.03
N GLY A 378 15.66 7.74 16.55
CA GLY A 378 16.15 7.82 17.92
C GLY A 378 16.75 6.51 18.37
N ASN A 379 17.13 6.43 19.63
CA ASN A 379 17.73 5.20 20.14
C ASN A 379 16.75 4.01 20.12
N LEU A 380 15.43 4.24 20.09
CA LEU A 380 14.44 3.16 19.93
C LEU A 380 14.27 2.71 18.48
N ALA A 381 14.47 3.59 17.52
CA ALA A 381 14.29 3.33 16.08
C ALA A 381 15.49 3.86 15.27
N VAL A 382 16.63 3.22 15.43
CA VAL A 382 17.92 3.67 14.83
C VAL A 382 17.83 3.74 13.31
N ASP A 383 17.19 2.73 12.68
CA ASP A 383 16.99 2.69 11.23
C ASP A 383 15.65 3.31 10.79
N GLY A 384 14.86 3.80 11.76
CA GLY A 384 13.61 4.51 11.53
C GLY A 384 12.36 3.75 11.97
N ALA A 385 11.30 4.54 12.14
CA ALA A 385 9.91 4.09 12.34
C ALA A 385 8.99 5.06 11.60
N VAL A 386 7.74 4.68 11.33
CA VAL A 386 6.82 5.47 10.50
C VAL A 386 5.51 5.71 11.24
N VAL A 387 4.99 6.94 11.13
CA VAL A 387 3.67 7.32 11.67
C VAL A 387 2.85 8.08 10.63
N LYS A 388 1.53 7.82 10.60
CA LYS A 388 0.55 8.60 9.83
C LYS A 388 0.23 9.88 10.60
N LYS A 389 1.06 10.91 10.43
CA LYS A 389 0.95 12.20 11.13
C LYS A 389 -0.40 12.87 10.93
N SER A 390 -0.99 12.75 9.73
CA SER A 390 -2.30 13.34 9.41
C SER A 390 -3.47 12.75 10.20
N ALA A 391 -3.30 11.60 10.83
CA ALA A 391 -4.30 10.92 11.65
C ALA A 391 -4.01 10.99 13.16
N VAL A 392 -2.99 11.73 13.57
CA VAL A 392 -2.62 11.95 14.98
C VAL A 392 -3.29 13.22 15.48
N LEU A 393 -3.88 13.14 16.67
CA LEU A 393 -4.48 14.29 17.34
C LEU A 393 -3.39 15.26 17.84
N PRO A 394 -3.64 16.58 17.86
CA PRO A 394 -2.65 17.57 18.26
C PRO A 394 -2.02 17.29 19.64
N GLU A 395 -2.83 16.84 20.60
CA GLU A 395 -2.38 16.49 21.96
C GLU A 395 -1.43 15.28 22.01
N MET A 396 -1.45 14.42 21.00
CA MET A 396 -0.61 13.22 20.89
C MET A 396 0.60 13.41 19.96
N MET A 397 0.80 14.61 19.41
CA MET A 397 2.00 14.91 18.61
C MET A 397 3.30 14.85 19.44
N LYS A 398 3.18 15.07 20.75
CA LYS A 398 4.22 14.84 21.76
C LYS A 398 3.62 14.01 22.87
N HIS A 399 4.26 12.91 23.19
CA HIS A 399 3.80 12.03 24.26
C HIS A 399 5.01 11.42 25.00
N GLU A 400 4.86 11.26 26.31
CA GLU A 400 5.82 10.55 27.14
C GLU A 400 5.06 9.69 28.15
N GLY A 401 5.38 8.41 28.19
CA GLY A 401 4.67 7.49 29.08
C GLY A 401 5.43 6.21 29.41
N PRO A 402 4.96 5.46 30.40
CA PRO A 402 5.52 4.16 30.74
C PRO A 402 5.15 3.11 29.69
N ALA A 403 6.12 2.27 29.32
CA ALA A 403 5.93 1.16 28.41
C ALA A 403 5.05 0.06 29.03
N LYS A 404 4.15 -0.51 28.23
CA LYS A 404 3.43 -1.77 28.44
C LYS A 404 3.82 -2.72 27.32
N VAL A 405 4.60 -3.75 27.63
CA VAL A 405 5.30 -4.56 26.63
C VAL A 405 4.58 -5.89 26.41
N TYR A 406 4.32 -6.18 25.13
CA TYR A 406 3.67 -7.42 24.68
C TYR A 406 4.43 -8.04 23.51
N ASP A 407 4.59 -9.36 23.52
CA ASP A 407 5.35 -10.10 22.49
C ASP A 407 4.46 -10.64 21.35
N SER A 408 3.17 -10.26 21.36
CA SER A 408 2.19 -10.56 20.31
C SER A 408 1.06 -9.53 20.27
N GLU A 409 0.39 -9.45 19.11
CA GLU A 409 -0.84 -8.68 18.95
C GLU A 409 -1.95 -9.19 19.90
N GLU A 410 -2.07 -10.50 20.02
CA GLU A 410 -3.09 -11.18 20.83
C GLU A 410 -3.00 -10.80 22.32
N ASP A 411 -1.78 -10.79 22.88
CA ASP A 411 -1.55 -10.41 24.27
C ASP A 411 -1.85 -8.93 24.51
N ALA A 412 -1.49 -8.06 23.56
CA ALA A 412 -1.79 -6.64 23.64
C ALA A 412 -3.30 -6.38 23.61
N ILE A 413 -4.04 -7.03 22.70
CA ILE A 413 -5.52 -6.93 22.62
C ILE A 413 -6.17 -7.42 23.91
N ALA A 414 -5.74 -8.57 24.44
CA ALA A 414 -6.26 -9.11 25.68
C ALA A 414 -6.02 -8.15 26.87
N ALA A 415 -4.87 -7.46 26.89
CA ALA A 415 -4.57 -6.47 27.93
C ALA A 415 -5.40 -5.20 27.80
N ILE A 416 -5.64 -4.71 26.56
CA ILE A 416 -6.48 -3.55 26.28
C ILE A 416 -7.91 -3.83 26.77
N TRP A 417 -8.54 -4.91 26.33
CA TRP A 417 -9.91 -5.27 26.72
C TRP A 417 -10.03 -5.65 28.20
N GLY A 418 -8.95 -6.21 28.76
CA GLY A 418 -8.88 -6.53 30.20
C GLY A 418 -8.70 -5.32 31.11
N GLY A 419 -8.70 -4.08 30.58
CA GLY A 419 -8.58 -2.84 31.33
C GLY A 419 -7.21 -2.63 32.00
N LYS A 420 -6.16 -3.29 31.50
CA LYS A 420 -4.78 -3.17 32.01
C LYS A 420 -4.05 -1.92 31.49
N ILE A 421 -4.60 -1.28 30.47
CA ILE A 421 -4.04 -0.07 29.86
C ILE A 421 -4.69 1.17 30.46
N GLN A 422 -3.87 2.12 30.85
CA GLN A 422 -4.29 3.37 31.46
C GLN A 422 -3.92 4.58 30.59
N SER A 423 -4.61 5.69 30.82
CA SER A 423 -4.25 6.97 30.20
C SER A 423 -2.79 7.31 30.48
N GLY A 424 -2.03 7.66 29.44
CA GLY A 424 -0.60 7.96 29.51
C GLY A 424 0.33 6.80 29.16
N ASP A 425 -0.18 5.57 29.06
CA ASP A 425 0.65 4.41 28.71
C ASP A 425 1.14 4.46 27.24
N VAL A 426 2.27 3.79 26.99
CA VAL A 426 2.81 3.49 25.66
C VAL A 426 2.82 1.97 25.48
N ILE A 427 1.96 1.46 24.61
CA ILE A 427 1.88 0.03 24.29
C ILE A 427 3.00 -0.32 23.30
N ILE A 428 3.81 -1.31 23.64
CA ILE A 428 4.87 -1.85 22.79
C ILE A 428 4.46 -3.25 22.35
N ILE A 429 4.27 -3.46 21.03
CA ILE A 429 4.00 -4.77 20.44
C ILE A 429 5.22 -5.15 19.61
N ARG A 430 5.95 -6.18 20.03
CA ARG A 430 7.22 -6.58 19.42
C ARG A 430 7.20 -8.02 18.92
N TYR A 431 8.23 -8.40 18.14
CA TYR A 431 8.31 -9.69 17.46
C TYR A 431 7.17 -9.91 16.45
N GLU A 432 6.70 -8.82 15.84
CA GLU A 432 5.73 -8.82 14.73
C GLU A 432 6.35 -8.24 13.44
N GLY A 433 7.67 -8.07 13.41
CA GLY A 433 8.44 -7.57 12.27
C GLY A 433 8.55 -8.55 11.09
N PRO A 434 9.30 -8.17 10.03
CA PRO A 434 9.47 -9.01 8.84
C PRO A 434 9.93 -10.43 9.13
N LYS A 435 10.93 -10.60 9.98
CA LYS A 435 11.47 -11.90 10.41
C LYS A 435 10.75 -12.48 11.60
N GLY A 436 10.54 -11.67 12.63
CA GLY A 436 10.03 -12.09 13.94
C GLY A 436 8.58 -12.51 13.92
N GLY A 437 7.74 -11.90 13.05
CA GLY A 437 6.34 -12.23 12.89
C GLY A 437 6.07 -13.67 12.47
N PRO A 438 6.70 -14.26 11.44
CA PRO A 438 7.21 -13.59 10.25
C PRO A 438 6.08 -13.00 9.39
N GLY A 439 6.46 -12.16 8.42
CA GLY A 439 5.50 -11.57 7.50
C GLY A 439 5.03 -10.17 7.90
N MET A 440 5.57 -9.59 8.99
CA MET A 440 5.31 -8.21 9.39
C MET A 440 3.82 -7.89 9.38
N ARG A 441 3.03 -8.63 10.17
CA ARG A 441 1.57 -8.52 10.14
C ARG A 441 1.07 -7.09 10.31
N GLU A 442 -0.03 -6.79 9.66
CA GLU A 442 -0.72 -5.51 9.76
C GLU A 442 -1.80 -5.58 10.82
N MET A 443 -1.73 -4.69 11.81
CA MET A 443 -2.61 -4.69 12.97
C MET A 443 -3.60 -3.53 12.90
N LEU A 444 -4.88 -3.80 13.14
CA LEU A 444 -5.95 -2.81 13.27
C LEU A 444 -6.69 -2.99 14.60
N SER A 445 -6.83 -4.21 15.06
CA SER A 445 -7.60 -4.52 16.27
C SER A 445 -7.09 -3.78 17.52
N PRO A 446 -5.77 -3.69 17.81
CA PRO A 446 -5.28 -2.93 18.98
C PRO A 446 -5.62 -1.44 18.90
N THR A 447 -5.46 -0.83 17.72
CA THR A 447 -5.70 0.60 17.51
C THR A 447 -7.19 0.93 17.57
N SER A 448 -8.03 0.06 17.02
CA SER A 448 -9.50 0.20 17.07
C SER A 448 -10.03 -0.03 18.48
N ALA A 449 -9.46 -0.97 19.23
CA ALA A 449 -9.82 -1.20 20.64
C ALA A 449 -9.52 0.04 21.51
N ILE A 450 -8.32 0.63 21.35
CA ILE A 450 -7.94 1.86 22.04
C ILE A 450 -8.90 3.00 21.70
N ALA A 451 -9.25 3.19 20.43
CA ALA A 451 -10.20 4.22 19.99
C ALA A 451 -11.61 3.94 20.51
N GLY A 452 -12.09 2.70 20.46
CA GLY A 452 -13.40 2.28 20.99
C GLY A 452 -13.55 2.50 22.50
N MET A 453 -12.47 2.33 23.24
CA MET A 453 -12.42 2.62 24.68
C MET A 453 -12.26 4.11 25.01
N GLY A 454 -11.97 4.97 24.02
CA GLY A 454 -11.76 6.41 24.21
C GLY A 454 -10.38 6.77 24.78
N LEU A 455 -9.39 5.91 24.59
CA LEU A 455 -8.00 6.09 25.04
C LEU A 455 -7.08 6.65 23.95
N ASP A 456 -7.56 6.85 22.73
CA ASP A 456 -6.82 7.34 21.57
C ASP A 456 -6.20 8.73 21.74
N LYS A 457 -6.70 9.51 22.73
CA LYS A 457 -6.20 10.83 23.11
C LYS A 457 -5.05 10.81 24.12
N SER A 458 -4.69 9.63 24.63
CA SER A 458 -3.75 9.54 25.76
C SER A 458 -2.87 8.31 25.77
N VAL A 459 -3.06 7.38 24.84
CA VAL A 459 -2.26 6.15 24.72
C VAL A 459 -1.62 6.10 23.33
N ALA A 460 -0.32 5.80 23.28
CA ALA A 460 0.42 5.57 22.04
C ALA A 460 0.70 4.07 21.86
N LEU A 461 0.81 3.64 20.59
CA LEU A 461 1.19 2.28 20.22
C LEU A 461 2.45 2.29 19.36
N ILE A 462 3.37 1.38 19.66
CA ILE A 462 4.65 1.22 18.94
C ILE A 462 4.84 -0.25 18.59
N THR A 463 5.29 -0.55 17.36
CA THR A 463 5.54 -1.93 16.91
C THR A 463 6.66 -2.02 15.86
N ASP A 464 7.35 -3.15 15.84
CA ASP A 464 8.21 -3.56 14.72
C ASP A 464 7.42 -4.20 13.56
N GLY A 465 6.14 -4.50 13.78
CA GLY A 465 5.17 -4.84 12.76
C GLY A 465 4.61 -3.63 12.02
N ARG A 466 3.36 -3.72 11.57
CA ARG A 466 2.65 -2.63 10.86
C ARG A 466 1.32 -2.33 11.52
N PHE A 467 0.88 -1.08 11.38
CA PHE A 467 -0.51 -0.73 11.61
C PHE A 467 -1.24 -0.54 10.28
N SER A 468 -2.52 -0.86 10.26
CA SER A 468 -3.38 -0.71 9.09
C SER A 468 -3.43 0.74 8.62
N GLY A 469 -3.57 0.96 7.31
CA GLY A 469 -3.86 2.27 6.74
C GLY A 469 -5.16 2.89 7.26
N ALA A 470 -6.04 2.09 7.87
CA ALA A 470 -7.27 2.51 8.54
C ALA A 470 -7.07 2.98 9.99
N THR A 471 -5.84 2.95 10.51
CA THR A 471 -5.52 3.35 11.88
C THR A 471 -5.59 4.85 12.10
N ARG A 472 -6.09 5.26 13.27
CA ARG A 472 -6.04 6.62 13.84
C ARG A 472 -5.20 6.64 15.12
N GLY A 473 -4.72 7.85 15.49
CA GLY A 473 -3.98 8.07 16.73
C GLY A 473 -2.46 7.90 16.59
N ALA A 474 -1.75 8.01 17.72
CA ALA A 474 -0.30 7.92 17.78
C ALA A 474 0.17 6.45 17.67
N SER A 475 0.06 5.90 16.47
CA SER A 475 0.42 4.51 16.15
C SER A 475 1.65 4.50 15.26
N ILE A 476 2.78 4.07 15.83
CA ILE A 476 4.12 4.13 15.23
C ILE A 476 4.52 2.70 14.87
N GLY A 477 4.62 2.42 13.58
CA GLY A 477 5.00 1.10 13.07
C GLY A 477 6.37 1.08 12.41
N HIS A 478 6.75 -0.10 11.88
CA HIS A 478 7.98 -0.33 11.12
C HIS A 478 9.26 -0.04 11.94
N VAL A 479 9.21 -0.13 13.28
CA VAL A 479 10.39 0.11 14.11
C VAL A 479 11.53 -0.78 13.65
N SER A 480 12.62 -0.14 13.28
CA SER A 480 13.79 -0.82 12.73
C SER A 480 15.07 -0.39 13.46
N PRO A 481 15.97 -1.35 13.77
CA PRO A 481 15.86 -2.80 13.59
C PRO A 481 14.73 -3.43 14.41
N GLU A 482 14.11 -4.53 13.88
CA GLU A 482 13.06 -5.28 14.58
C GLU A 482 13.58 -6.04 15.81
N ALA A 483 12.68 -6.44 16.72
CA ALA A 483 13.04 -7.14 17.95
C ALA A 483 13.74 -8.48 17.69
N ALA A 484 13.33 -9.23 16.67
CA ALA A 484 13.87 -10.56 16.36
C ALA A 484 15.34 -10.54 15.94
N VAL A 485 15.88 -9.39 15.52
CA VAL A 485 17.31 -9.21 15.21
C VAL A 485 18.07 -8.41 16.27
N GLY A 486 17.50 -8.25 17.46
CA GLY A 486 18.12 -7.55 18.57
C GLY A 486 18.03 -6.02 18.50
N GLY A 487 17.08 -5.47 17.75
CA GLY A 487 16.76 -4.05 17.80
C GLY A 487 16.39 -3.59 19.23
N ASN A 488 16.56 -2.31 19.54
CA ASN A 488 16.33 -1.81 20.91
C ASN A 488 14.89 -1.98 21.39
N ILE A 489 13.93 -2.16 20.51
CA ILE A 489 12.55 -2.52 20.87
C ILE A 489 12.50 -3.86 21.65
N ALA A 490 13.42 -4.80 21.39
CA ALA A 490 13.52 -6.06 22.13
C ALA A 490 13.98 -5.86 23.58
N LEU A 491 14.66 -4.75 23.87
CA LEU A 491 15.27 -4.46 25.16
C LEU A 491 14.37 -3.69 26.13
N ILE A 492 13.20 -3.24 25.65
CA ILE A 492 12.23 -2.50 26.47
C ILE A 492 11.65 -3.42 27.56
N LYS A 493 11.53 -2.89 28.77
CA LYS A 493 10.84 -3.54 29.91
C LYS A 493 9.61 -2.74 30.30
N ASP A 494 8.64 -3.43 30.91
CA ASP A 494 7.48 -2.74 31.50
C ASP A 494 7.92 -1.63 32.45
N GLY A 495 7.30 -0.46 32.28
CA GLY A 495 7.59 0.74 33.07
C GLY A 495 8.74 1.62 32.55
N ASP A 496 9.53 1.18 31.55
CA ASP A 496 10.49 2.06 30.91
C ASP A 496 9.79 3.29 30.31
N ARG A 497 10.39 4.47 30.46
CA ARG A 497 9.82 5.70 29.89
C ARG A 497 10.15 5.81 28.41
N ILE A 498 9.12 6.02 27.60
CA ILE A 498 9.23 6.22 26.15
C ILE A 498 8.86 7.65 25.81
N SER A 499 9.71 8.35 25.07
CA SER A 499 9.48 9.71 24.58
C SER A 499 9.20 9.69 23.08
N ILE A 500 8.13 10.34 22.68
CA ILE A 500 7.65 10.47 21.29
C ILE A 500 7.54 11.98 21.00
N ASP A 501 8.23 12.46 19.96
CA ASP A 501 8.03 13.81 19.41
C ASP A 501 7.87 13.67 17.88
N ILE A 502 6.61 13.56 17.43
CA ILE A 502 6.28 13.35 16.02
C ILE A 502 6.67 14.57 15.19
N GLU A 503 6.54 15.78 15.74
CA GLU A 503 6.91 17.01 15.03
C GLU A 503 8.40 17.07 14.72
N LYS A 504 9.24 16.64 15.68
CA LYS A 504 10.70 16.61 15.52
C LYS A 504 11.20 15.29 14.91
N GLY A 505 10.33 14.33 14.64
CA GLY A 505 10.71 13.01 14.14
C GLY A 505 11.54 12.20 15.12
N LYS A 506 11.24 12.25 16.44
CA LYS A 506 12.02 11.56 17.49
C LYS A 506 11.23 10.45 18.16
N LEU A 507 11.92 9.33 18.43
CA LEU A 507 11.40 8.17 19.15
C LEU A 507 12.52 7.59 20.04
N GLU A 508 12.36 7.74 21.36
CA GLU A 508 13.45 7.43 22.31
C GLU A 508 12.94 6.62 23.50
N ILE A 509 13.78 5.68 23.96
CA ILE A 509 13.65 5.04 25.26
C ILE A 509 14.58 5.79 26.25
N ASN A 510 14.01 6.25 27.38
CA ASN A 510 14.72 7.00 28.40
C ASN A 510 15.42 6.04 29.40
N VAL A 511 16.35 5.25 28.88
CA VAL A 511 17.19 4.32 29.63
C VAL A 511 18.64 4.65 29.29
N SER A 512 19.55 4.56 30.28
CA SER A 512 20.96 4.87 30.01
C SER A 512 21.58 3.88 29.01
N GLU A 513 22.61 4.33 28.30
CA GLU A 513 23.30 3.47 27.31
C GLU A 513 23.95 2.25 27.99
N GLU A 514 24.47 2.43 29.24
CA GLU A 514 25.04 1.33 30.02
C GLU A 514 24.00 0.24 30.35
N GLU A 515 22.76 0.64 30.71
CA GLU A 515 21.66 -0.30 30.97
C GLU A 515 21.21 -0.96 29.67
N LEU A 516 21.07 -0.22 28.55
CA LEU A 516 20.74 -0.79 27.25
C LEU A 516 21.79 -1.82 26.82
N GLU A 517 23.07 -1.53 26.98
CA GLU A 517 24.14 -2.45 26.64
C GLU A 517 24.16 -3.69 27.56
N SER A 518 23.84 -3.51 28.85
CA SER A 518 23.64 -4.62 29.78
C SER A 518 22.50 -5.56 29.33
N ARG A 519 21.34 -4.96 28.95
CA ARG A 519 20.19 -5.70 28.43
C ARG A 519 20.53 -6.40 27.11
N ARG A 520 21.29 -5.75 26.21
CA ARG A 520 21.74 -6.34 24.95
C ARG A 520 22.62 -7.57 25.16
N LYS A 521 23.53 -7.54 26.12
CA LYS A 521 24.37 -8.70 26.49
C LYS A 521 23.54 -9.86 27.06
N ALA A 522 22.45 -9.56 27.72
CA ALA A 522 21.52 -10.57 28.28
C ALA A 522 20.50 -11.07 27.27
N TRP A 523 20.24 -10.32 26.20
CA TRP A 523 19.28 -10.69 25.15
C TRP A 523 19.79 -11.92 24.38
N LYS A 524 18.86 -12.83 24.06
CA LYS A 524 19.11 -13.99 23.21
C LYS A 524 18.16 -13.93 22.03
N GLU A 525 18.65 -14.26 20.87
CA GLU A 525 17.80 -14.42 19.69
C GLU A 525 16.71 -15.46 19.98
N PRO A 526 15.43 -15.10 19.79
CA PRO A 526 14.35 -16.04 20.04
C PRO A 526 14.32 -17.13 18.96
N GLU A 527 13.83 -18.30 19.32
CA GLU A 527 13.51 -19.34 18.34
C GLU A 527 12.49 -18.79 17.33
N PRO A 528 12.67 -19.07 16.02
CA PRO A 528 11.73 -18.61 15.00
C PRO A 528 10.30 -19.11 15.29
N LYS A 529 9.31 -18.23 15.27
CA LYS A 529 7.90 -18.58 15.48
C LYS A 529 7.38 -19.59 14.44
N ILE A 530 7.91 -19.54 13.20
CA ILE A 530 7.54 -20.42 12.07
C ILE A 530 8.81 -20.83 11.33
N THR A 531 9.07 -22.12 11.24
CA THR A 531 10.31 -22.70 10.67
C THR A 531 10.11 -23.34 9.29
N ASP A 532 8.90 -23.68 8.93
CA ASP A 532 8.54 -24.42 7.73
C ASP A 532 7.61 -23.64 6.77
N GLY A 533 7.27 -24.26 5.66
CA GLY A 533 6.38 -23.68 4.66
C GLY A 533 6.90 -22.41 4.01
N TYR A 534 5.98 -21.60 3.53
CA TYR A 534 6.31 -20.34 2.84
C TYR A 534 6.88 -19.29 3.79
N LEU A 535 6.28 -19.13 4.98
CA LEU A 535 6.72 -18.14 5.96
C LEU A 535 8.10 -18.48 6.55
N GLY A 536 8.42 -19.79 6.75
CA GLY A 536 9.75 -20.22 7.19
C GLY A 536 10.84 -19.92 6.16
N ARG A 537 10.53 -19.94 4.86
CA ARG A 537 11.45 -19.49 3.79
C ARG A 537 11.53 -17.97 3.74
N TYR A 538 10.40 -17.28 3.85
CA TYR A 538 10.33 -15.83 3.84
C TYR A 538 11.18 -15.20 4.95
N SER A 539 11.08 -15.69 6.19
CA SER A 539 11.83 -15.15 7.33
C SER A 539 13.34 -15.20 7.14
N LYS A 540 13.85 -16.19 6.37
CA LYS A 540 15.28 -16.35 6.07
C LYS A 540 15.79 -15.37 5.01
N LEU A 541 14.93 -14.93 4.11
CA LEU A 541 15.30 -14.13 2.92
C LEU A 541 14.94 -12.65 3.08
N VAL A 542 13.99 -12.33 3.94
CA VAL A 542 13.45 -10.96 4.04
C VAL A 542 14.44 -10.00 4.71
N SER A 543 14.52 -8.80 4.17
CA SER A 543 15.28 -7.68 4.72
C SER A 543 14.49 -6.92 5.77
N SER A 544 15.13 -5.93 6.42
CA SER A 544 14.49 -5.01 7.37
C SER A 544 13.34 -4.21 6.73
N ALA A 545 12.39 -3.76 7.54
CA ALA A 545 11.33 -2.85 7.13
C ALA A 545 11.87 -1.52 6.58
N SER A 546 12.97 -0.99 7.13
CA SER A 546 13.66 0.21 6.62
C SER A 546 14.21 0.05 5.20
N GLN A 547 14.32 -1.19 4.71
CA GLN A 547 14.76 -1.56 3.36
C GLN A 547 13.61 -2.07 2.48
N GLY A 548 12.35 -1.89 2.91
CA GLY A 548 11.17 -2.29 2.17
C GLY A 548 10.69 -3.73 2.42
N ALA A 549 11.29 -4.47 3.36
CA ALA A 549 10.99 -5.88 3.66
C ALA A 549 10.94 -6.73 2.36
N ILE A 550 12.01 -6.67 1.58
CA ILE A 550 12.18 -7.38 0.29
C ILE A 550 13.07 -8.61 0.47
N PHE A 551 13.05 -9.53 -0.49
CA PHE A 551 14.02 -10.62 -0.54
C PHE A 551 15.42 -10.13 -0.94
N LYS A 552 16.43 -10.65 -0.23
CA LYS A 552 17.86 -10.47 -0.51
C LYS A 552 18.57 -11.78 -0.57
#